data_715dbb4e54d041cb807b79ef9c9366f3
#
_entry.id   715dbb4e54d041cb807b79ef9c9366f3
#
_cell.length_a   1.000
_cell.length_b   1.000
_cell.length_c   1.000
_cell.angle_alpha   90.00
_cell.angle_beta   90.00
_cell.angle_gamma   90.00
#
_symmetry.space_group_name_H-M   'P 1'
#
loop_
_entity.id
_entity.type
_entity.pdbx_description
1 polymer ?
#
loop_
_entity_poly.entity_id
_entity_poly.type
_entity_poly.pdbx_seq_one_letter_code
_entity_poly.pdbx_strand_id
1 'polypeptide(L)'
;MASGSSDSLETLSPPELIGLVRRLIGEVERLGKENEKLAAGLASAKRENQELKDEIRRLKGLPPRPPMKPSGMETATDRPAPETPSAAEATPPHRRGPGVSKLSVDRTVTLTAPAPAGSRYKGYEEIIVQDIAFKPEVTLYRRERWATPDGRTVTADLPAGVVGGCGPNLHRLVLTLHFQGQMTCERIVAVLTAAGVAISKRQVVRLLTAKLDLFRAEDEAVFTVGIRASGYVSVDDTGARHAGRACYTTQFGSDRFTAFRTGPSKSRLAFLRNLLGGTALYAINAAAAAYMRAANLAHGVIDALLSADVLEFGSEAEWTAHLAALGLTELRVAPDPVRVASEAALWGAIAAEDRLGNSVILSDDAGQFHVGDHALCWVHAERLVHKLVPANDKQRNAIEVAKRMIWWFYGSLKEYKLAPSPQQAEVLRARFDRIFKRGGTGYVMLDRLLRRLFRNKDGLLRVLDRPEIPLNTNASENDIRTLVTKRKISGGTVSDKGRDTRDIMLGLAKTCMKLKLSFYDYLGSRLGLPSPPIPPLAGLIRPAPS
;
A
#
# COMPACT_ATOMS: atom_id res chain seq x y z
N MET A 1 34.57 1.08 24.53
CA MET A 1 35.10 2.10 25.45
C MET A 1 35.42 3.35 24.67
N ALA A 2 34.68 4.41 24.89
CA ALA A 2 35.00 5.81 24.99
C ALA A 2 33.68 6.62 24.94
N SER A 3 33.09 6.80 26.11
CA SER A 3 32.10 7.85 26.37
C SER A 3 32.86 9.16 26.47
N GLY A 4 33.00 9.88 25.36
CA GLY A 4 33.44 11.28 25.33
C GLY A 4 32.23 12.17 25.51
N SER A 5 32.17 12.86 26.67
CA SER A 5 31.10 13.78 27.02
C SER A 5 31.06 14.98 26.06
N SER A 6 29.86 15.48 25.78
CA SER A 6 29.60 16.66 24.94
C SER A 6 30.25 17.97 25.50
N ASP A 7 30.65 17.97 26.76
CA ASP A 7 31.30 19.14 27.45
C ASP A 7 32.70 19.49 26.96
N SER A 8 33.34 18.60 26.16
CA SER A 8 34.71 18.85 25.67
C SER A 8 34.78 19.70 24.38
N LEU A 9 33.68 19.89 23.68
CA LEU A 9 33.66 20.64 22.41
C LEU A 9 33.58 22.16 22.60
N GLU A 10 32.97 22.62 23.69
CA GLU A 10 32.84 24.06 23.99
C GLU A 10 34.13 24.70 24.49
N THR A 11 35.13 23.90 24.85
CA THR A 11 36.43 24.37 25.37
C THR A 11 37.52 24.45 24.29
N LEU A 12 37.24 24.02 23.05
CA LEU A 12 38.23 24.02 21.97
C LEU A 12 38.41 25.41 21.35
N SER A 13 39.66 25.80 21.13
CA SER A 13 39.98 27.02 20.37
C SER A 13 39.59 26.85 18.87
N PRO A 14 39.32 27.95 18.14
CA PRO A 14 38.96 27.85 16.72
C PRO A 14 39.93 27.05 15.84
N PRO A 15 41.26 27.09 16.03
CA PRO A 15 42.19 26.23 15.28
C PRO A 15 42.03 24.74 15.60
N GLU A 16 41.77 24.38 16.86
CA GLU A 16 41.55 22.99 17.27
C GLU A 16 40.23 22.44 16.72
N LEU A 17 39.18 23.27 16.68
CA LEU A 17 37.90 22.93 16.09
C LEU A 17 38.01 22.66 14.57
N ILE A 18 38.76 23.53 13.86
CA ILE A 18 39.08 23.35 12.43
C ILE A 18 39.87 22.04 12.21
N GLY A 19 40.84 21.75 13.09
CA GLY A 19 41.60 20.50 13.05
C GLY A 19 40.74 19.26 13.27
N LEU A 20 39.78 19.33 14.20
CA LEU A 20 38.82 18.26 14.47
C LEU A 20 37.89 18.04 13.28
N VAL A 21 37.33 19.12 12.72
CA VAL A 21 36.42 19.04 11.54
C VAL A 21 37.16 18.43 10.35
N ARG A 22 38.41 18.83 10.08
CA ARG A 22 39.20 18.20 9.00
C ARG A 22 39.45 16.71 9.22
N ARG A 23 39.73 16.28 10.45
CA ARG A 23 39.88 14.85 10.78
C ARG A 23 38.57 14.10 10.59
N LEU A 24 37.43 14.64 11.04
CA LEU A 24 36.12 14.04 10.85
C LEU A 24 35.74 13.95 9.37
N ILE A 25 36.02 14.96 8.57
CA ILE A 25 35.79 14.91 7.11
C ILE A 25 36.65 13.80 6.50
N GLY A 26 37.93 13.69 6.82
CA GLY A 26 38.79 12.60 6.33
C GLY A 26 38.33 11.22 6.77
N GLU A 27 37.81 11.07 7.99
CA GLU A 27 37.24 9.82 8.47
C GLU A 27 35.93 9.46 7.76
N VAL A 28 35.04 10.44 7.52
CA VAL A 28 33.81 10.22 6.74
C VAL A 28 34.13 9.83 5.29
N GLU A 29 35.12 10.45 4.67
CA GLU A 29 35.55 10.07 3.32
C GLU A 29 36.16 8.65 3.29
N ARG A 30 36.98 8.30 4.30
CA ARG A 30 37.53 6.95 4.45
C ARG A 30 36.44 5.91 4.61
N LEU A 31 35.48 6.14 5.53
CA LEU A 31 34.34 5.25 5.76
C LEU A 31 33.42 5.19 4.52
N GLY A 32 33.28 6.28 3.77
CA GLY A 32 32.55 6.30 2.50
C GLY A 32 33.16 5.35 1.48
N LYS A 33 34.49 5.44 1.27
CA LYS A 33 35.22 4.54 0.37
C LYS A 33 35.18 3.07 0.82
N GLU A 34 35.25 2.82 2.12
CA GLU A 34 35.15 1.47 2.68
C GLU A 34 33.74 0.89 2.48
N ASN A 35 32.70 1.67 2.70
CA ASN A 35 31.31 1.28 2.40
C ASN A 35 31.06 0.99 0.92
N GLU A 36 31.63 1.78 0.01
CA GLU A 36 31.55 1.51 -1.42
C GLU A 36 32.26 0.19 -1.77
N LYS A 37 33.44 -0.05 -1.20
CA LYS A 37 34.18 -1.32 -1.39
C LYS A 37 33.41 -2.52 -0.85
N LEU A 38 32.82 -2.39 0.34
CA LEU A 38 31.98 -3.45 0.93
C LEU A 38 30.70 -3.68 0.10
N ALA A 39 30.06 -2.63 -0.39
CA ALA A 39 28.90 -2.75 -1.25
C ALA A 39 29.23 -3.44 -2.59
N ALA A 40 30.36 -3.11 -3.19
CA ALA A 40 30.85 -3.77 -4.41
C ALA A 40 31.19 -5.25 -4.14
N GLY A 41 31.86 -5.56 -3.02
CA GLY A 41 32.17 -6.92 -2.59
C GLY A 41 30.90 -7.75 -2.34
N LEU A 42 29.90 -7.18 -1.68
CA LEU A 42 28.61 -7.82 -1.46
C LEU A 42 27.87 -8.08 -2.78
N ALA A 43 27.93 -7.14 -3.73
CA ALA A 43 27.32 -7.31 -5.05
C ALA A 43 28.01 -8.41 -5.87
N SER A 44 29.34 -8.52 -5.76
CA SER A 44 30.11 -9.60 -6.39
C SER A 44 29.78 -10.96 -5.78
N ALA A 45 29.78 -11.07 -4.45
CA ALA A 45 29.44 -12.31 -3.75
C ALA A 45 27.99 -12.76 -4.03
N LYS A 46 27.05 -11.82 -4.19
CA LYS A 46 25.68 -12.16 -4.60
C LYS A 46 25.59 -12.69 -6.01
N ARG A 47 26.39 -12.17 -6.95
CA ARG A 47 26.46 -12.68 -8.34
C ARG A 47 27.03 -14.08 -8.36
N GLU A 48 28.18 -14.29 -7.72
CA GLU A 48 28.83 -15.60 -7.62
C GLU A 48 27.91 -16.64 -6.98
N ASN A 49 27.21 -16.27 -5.90
CA ASN A 49 26.24 -17.15 -5.25
C ASN A 49 25.05 -17.49 -6.17
N GLN A 50 24.66 -16.57 -7.05
CA GLN A 50 23.63 -16.84 -8.04
C GLN A 50 24.13 -17.77 -9.14
N GLU A 51 25.34 -17.54 -9.64
CA GLU A 51 25.99 -18.38 -10.65
C GLU A 51 26.20 -19.81 -10.15
N LEU A 52 26.68 -19.97 -8.90
CA LEU A 52 26.81 -21.28 -8.25
C LEU A 52 25.45 -21.98 -8.09
N LYS A 53 24.39 -21.24 -7.76
CA LYS A 53 23.04 -21.81 -7.68
C LYS A 53 22.52 -22.24 -9.04
N ASP A 54 22.82 -21.52 -10.09
CA ASP A 54 22.39 -21.83 -11.44
C ASP A 54 23.21 -23.02 -11.98
N GLU A 55 24.50 -23.11 -11.66
CA GLU A 55 25.34 -24.25 -11.97
C GLU A 55 24.92 -25.53 -11.22
N ILE A 56 24.62 -25.44 -9.93
CA ILE A 56 24.05 -26.56 -9.16
C ILE A 56 22.73 -27.03 -9.79
N ARG A 57 21.93 -26.14 -10.33
CA ARG A 57 20.69 -26.50 -11.03
C ARG A 57 20.98 -27.23 -12.32
N ARG A 58 21.93 -26.71 -13.12
CA ARG A 58 22.39 -27.33 -14.36
C ARG A 58 22.89 -28.75 -14.12
N LEU A 59 23.76 -28.92 -13.14
CA LEU A 59 24.31 -30.22 -12.74
C LEU A 59 23.25 -31.21 -12.22
N LYS A 60 22.17 -30.68 -11.64
CA LYS A 60 21.02 -31.48 -11.15
C LYS A 60 19.95 -31.69 -12.21
N GLY A 61 20.13 -31.25 -13.46
CA GLY A 61 19.14 -31.36 -14.52
C GLY A 61 17.82 -30.62 -14.21
N LEU A 62 17.85 -29.59 -13.34
CA LEU A 62 16.69 -28.80 -12.98
C LEU A 62 16.47 -27.66 -13.98
N PRO A 63 15.22 -27.35 -14.35
CA PRO A 63 14.96 -26.22 -15.25
C PRO A 63 15.42 -24.90 -14.64
N PRO A 64 15.78 -23.88 -15.46
CA PRO A 64 16.13 -22.56 -14.99
C PRO A 64 15.03 -22.01 -14.08
N ARG A 65 15.40 -21.19 -13.09
CA ARG A 65 14.45 -20.58 -12.14
C ARG A 65 13.35 -19.85 -12.92
N PRO A 66 12.09 -20.29 -12.85
CA PRO A 66 11.04 -19.59 -13.57
C PRO A 66 10.92 -18.17 -13.00
N PRO A 67 10.66 -17.15 -13.85
CA PRO A 67 10.29 -15.83 -13.35
C PRO A 67 9.11 -16.01 -12.38
N MET A 68 9.08 -15.28 -11.26
CA MET A 68 7.95 -15.33 -10.32
C MET A 68 6.69 -14.88 -11.07
N LYS A 69 5.93 -15.86 -11.57
CA LYS A 69 4.59 -15.62 -12.11
C LYS A 69 3.63 -15.46 -10.92
N PRO A 70 2.56 -14.65 -11.05
CA PRO A 70 1.46 -14.68 -10.10
C PRO A 70 1.00 -16.12 -9.87
N SER A 71 0.65 -16.49 -8.63
CA SER A 71 0.10 -17.81 -8.36
C SER A 71 -1.18 -18.00 -9.18
N GLY A 72 -1.24 -19.08 -9.97
CA GLY A 72 -2.45 -19.47 -10.68
C GLY A 72 -3.53 -20.10 -9.80
N MET A 73 -3.29 -20.16 -8.49
CA MET A 73 -4.12 -20.84 -7.50
C MET A 73 -5.58 -20.34 -7.51
N GLU A 74 -5.78 -19.03 -7.68
CA GLU A 74 -7.11 -18.43 -7.67
C GLU A 74 -7.95 -18.92 -8.87
N THR A 75 -7.39 -18.87 -10.07
CA THR A 75 -8.06 -19.30 -11.30
C THR A 75 -8.12 -20.81 -11.47
N ALA A 76 -7.07 -21.52 -11.04
CA ALA A 76 -7.00 -22.99 -11.18
C ALA A 76 -7.91 -23.76 -10.21
N THR A 77 -8.46 -23.09 -9.19
CA THR A 77 -9.40 -23.69 -8.23
C THR A 77 -10.84 -23.23 -8.45
N ASP A 78 -11.11 -22.41 -9.47
CA ASP A 78 -12.48 -22.10 -9.86
C ASP A 78 -13.13 -23.33 -10.49
N ARG A 79 -14.37 -23.68 -10.06
CA ARG A 79 -15.16 -24.67 -10.76
C ARG A 79 -15.53 -24.13 -12.14
N PRO A 80 -15.37 -24.92 -13.22
CA PRO A 80 -16.03 -24.58 -14.47
C PRO A 80 -17.53 -24.44 -14.20
N ALA A 81 -18.13 -23.38 -14.72
CA ALA A 81 -19.58 -23.23 -14.67
C ALA A 81 -20.22 -24.49 -15.24
N PRO A 82 -21.34 -25.00 -14.66
CA PRO A 82 -22.01 -26.16 -15.21
C PRO A 82 -22.37 -25.88 -16.67
N GLU A 83 -21.88 -26.72 -17.57
CA GLU A 83 -22.21 -26.65 -19.00
C GLU A 83 -23.71 -26.82 -19.17
N THR A 84 -24.40 -25.74 -19.44
CA THR A 84 -25.75 -25.80 -19.99
C THR A 84 -25.61 -26.35 -21.39
N PRO A 85 -26.33 -27.42 -21.79
CA PRO A 85 -26.27 -27.93 -23.15
C PRO A 85 -26.86 -26.88 -24.08
N SER A 86 -25.98 -26.14 -24.77
CA SER A 86 -26.34 -25.20 -25.83
C SER A 86 -26.23 -25.92 -27.18
N ALA A 87 -27.35 -26.36 -27.69
CA ALA A 87 -27.54 -26.58 -29.11
C ALA A 87 -27.75 -25.22 -29.76
N ALA A 88 -26.69 -24.60 -30.27
CA ALA A 88 -26.74 -23.60 -31.36
C ALA A 88 -25.29 -23.27 -31.76
N GLU A 89 -25.05 -23.29 -33.07
CA GLU A 89 -23.80 -22.96 -33.72
C GLU A 89 -23.17 -21.66 -33.15
N ALA A 90 -21.96 -21.77 -32.65
CA ALA A 90 -21.22 -20.63 -32.09
C ALA A 90 -20.78 -19.68 -33.21
N THR A 91 -21.46 -18.59 -33.34
CA THR A 91 -20.95 -17.39 -34.03
C THR A 91 -19.70 -16.93 -33.31
N PRO A 92 -18.55 -16.62 -34.01
CA PRO A 92 -17.34 -16.20 -33.34
C PRO A 92 -17.61 -14.93 -32.52
N PRO A 93 -17.02 -14.78 -31.33
CA PRO A 93 -17.32 -13.65 -30.46
C PRO A 93 -16.89 -12.36 -31.15
N HIS A 94 -17.86 -11.54 -31.51
CA HIS A 94 -17.60 -10.15 -31.88
C HIS A 94 -16.80 -9.47 -30.76
N ARG A 95 -15.58 -9.04 -31.04
CA ARG A 95 -14.85 -8.11 -30.19
C ARG A 95 -15.71 -6.85 -30.05
N ARG A 96 -16.45 -6.75 -28.96
CA ARG A 96 -17.15 -5.52 -28.61
C ARG A 96 -16.07 -4.48 -28.30
N GLY A 97 -15.88 -3.54 -29.21
CA GLY A 97 -15.23 -2.29 -28.92
C GLY A 97 -15.94 -1.55 -27.76
N PRO A 98 -15.35 -0.55 -27.14
CA PRO A 98 -16.01 0.25 -26.11
C PRO A 98 -17.38 0.68 -26.63
N GLY A 99 -18.44 0.42 -25.85
CA GLY A 99 -19.83 0.57 -26.29
C GLY A 99 -20.17 2.00 -26.69
N VAL A 100 -19.98 2.31 -27.96
CA VAL A 100 -20.27 3.61 -28.61
C VAL A 100 -21.77 3.96 -28.48
N SER A 101 -22.64 2.97 -28.28
CA SER A 101 -24.09 3.11 -28.14
C SER A 101 -24.58 3.90 -26.89
N LYS A 102 -23.68 4.34 -26.00
CA LYS A 102 -24.01 5.09 -24.78
C LYS A 102 -23.51 6.54 -24.80
N LEU A 103 -22.96 6.99 -25.93
CA LEU A 103 -22.44 8.35 -26.04
C LEU A 103 -23.57 9.32 -26.40
N SER A 104 -23.62 10.47 -25.71
CA SER A 104 -24.46 11.59 -26.11
C SER A 104 -23.86 12.25 -27.34
N VAL A 105 -24.66 12.49 -28.36
CA VAL A 105 -24.21 13.12 -29.59
C VAL A 105 -24.32 14.63 -29.45
N ASP A 106 -23.20 15.34 -29.47
CA ASP A 106 -23.12 16.79 -29.36
C ASP A 106 -23.44 17.49 -30.70
N ARG A 107 -23.09 16.86 -31.83
CA ARG A 107 -23.27 17.42 -33.17
C ARG A 107 -23.51 16.33 -34.20
N THR A 108 -24.55 16.46 -35.01
CA THR A 108 -24.81 15.62 -36.17
C THR A 108 -24.34 16.31 -37.44
N VAL A 109 -23.56 15.61 -38.24
CA VAL A 109 -23.10 16.08 -39.56
C VAL A 109 -23.59 15.10 -40.61
N THR A 110 -24.38 15.57 -41.56
CA THR A 110 -24.85 14.78 -42.69
C THR A 110 -23.80 14.88 -43.83
N LEU A 111 -23.30 13.73 -44.27
CA LEU A 111 -22.40 13.64 -45.42
C LEU A 111 -23.18 13.19 -46.65
N THR A 112 -22.95 13.85 -47.77
CA THR A 112 -23.55 13.50 -49.05
C THR A 112 -22.62 12.63 -49.87
N ALA A 113 -23.13 11.57 -50.46
CA ALA A 113 -22.38 10.71 -51.38
C ALA A 113 -22.59 11.19 -52.83
N PRO A 114 -21.56 11.17 -53.67
CA PRO A 114 -21.68 11.41 -55.12
C PRO A 114 -22.39 10.20 -55.77
N ALA A 115 -23.71 10.22 -55.82
CA ALA A 115 -24.50 9.16 -56.39
C ALA A 115 -24.72 9.41 -57.90
N PRO A 116 -24.46 8.42 -58.79
CA PRO A 116 -24.77 8.54 -60.22
C PRO A 116 -26.25 8.79 -60.48
N ALA A 117 -26.59 9.43 -61.62
CA ALA A 117 -27.97 9.66 -62.00
C ALA A 117 -28.77 8.36 -62.06
N GLY A 118 -29.98 8.37 -61.49
CA GLY A 118 -30.85 7.19 -61.40
C GLY A 118 -30.62 6.32 -60.15
N SER A 119 -29.69 6.67 -59.27
CA SER A 119 -29.50 5.96 -57.99
C SER A 119 -30.70 6.12 -57.06
N ARG A 120 -31.06 5.04 -56.36
CA ARG A 120 -32.13 5.05 -55.35
C ARG A 120 -31.53 5.32 -53.97
N TYR A 121 -32.03 6.32 -53.28
CA TYR A 121 -31.68 6.61 -51.89
C TYR A 121 -32.13 5.48 -50.94
N LYS A 122 -31.21 4.98 -50.06
CA LYS A 122 -31.47 3.88 -49.11
C LYS A 122 -31.42 4.31 -47.63
N GLY A 123 -31.34 5.60 -47.33
CA GLY A 123 -31.17 6.10 -45.97
C GLY A 123 -29.74 6.44 -45.59
N TYR A 124 -29.49 6.57 -44.32
CA TYR A 124 -28.19 6.88 -43.74
C TYR A 124 -27.58 5.66 -43.02
N GLU A 125 -26.30 5.49 -43.13
CA GLU A 125 -25.51 4.68 -42.21
C GLU A 125 -24.94 5.60 -41.14
N GLU A 126 -25.27 5.37 -39.88
CA GLU A 126 -24.86 6.23 -38.75
C GLU A 126 -23.58 5.70 -38.12
N ILE A 127 -22.57 6.58 -38.03
CA ILE A 127 -21.30 6.29 -37.36
C ILE A 127 -21.06 7.36 -36.33
N ILE A 128 -20.89 6.97 -35.05
CA ILE A 128 -20.55 7.88 -33.97
C ILE A 128 -19.03 7.94 -33.85
N VAL A 129 -18.45 9.12 -34.02
CA VAL A 129 -17.02 9.39 -33.89
C VAL A 129 -16.81 10.27 -32.66
N GLN A 130 -15.94 9.82 -31.74
CA GLN A 130 -15.55 10.59 -30.57
C GLN A 130 -14.16 11.18 -30.79
N ASP A 131 -14.02 12.47 -30.56
CA ASP A 131 -12.76 13.21 -30.70
C ASP A 131 -12.53 14.10 -29.48
N ILE A 132 -11.31 14.62 -29.32
CA ILE A 132 -10.94 15.55 -28.25
C ILE A 132 -10.18 16.75 -28.84
N ALA A 133 -10.64 17.95 -28.50
CA ALA A 133 -9.93 19.20 -28.80
C ALA A 133 -9.22 19.70 -27.53
N PHE A 134 -7.90 19.82 -27.58
CA PHE A 134 -7.10 20.35 -26.49
C PHE A 134 -6.76 21.83 -26.78
N LYS A 135 -7.52 22.77 -26.19
CA LYS A 135 -7.33 24.20 -26.38
C LYS A 135 -7.06 24.91 -25.07
N PRO A 136 -5.88 25.55 -24.90
CA PRO A 136 -5.63 26.42 -23.76
C PRO A 136 -6.56 27.62 -23.75
N GLU A 137 -7.04 27.99 -22.56
CA GLU A 137 -7.79 29.22 -22.32
C GLU A 137 -6.96 30.14 -21.43
N VAL A 138 -6.77 31.39 -21.87
CA VAL A 138 -6.00 32.40 -21.15
C VAL A 138 -6.92 33.57 -20.78
N THR A 139 -7.11 33.80 -19.48
CA THR A 139 -7.95 34.88 -18.94
C THR A 139 -7.07 35.93 -18.28
N LEU A 140 -7.28 37.18 -18.65
CA LEU A 140 -6.69 38.36 -17.98
C LEU A 140 -7.61 38.86 -16.87
N TYR A 141 -7.21 38.66 -15.62
CA TYR A 141 -7.90 39.26 -14.46
C TYR A 141 -7.31 40.63 -14.15
N ARG A 142 -8.12 41.70 -14.32
CA ARG A 142 -7.79 43.07 -13.91
C ARG A 142 -8.35 43.30 -12.51
N ARG A 143 -7.44 43.27 -11.51
CA ARG A 143 -7.77 43.38 -10.09
C ARG A 143 -7.69 44.85 -9.66
N GLU A 144 -8.79 45.38 -9.14
CA GLU A 144 -8.79 46.72 -8.52
C GLU A 144 -7.91 46.75 -7.28
N ARG A 145 -7.20 47.85 -7.10
CA ARG A 145 -6.38 48.12 -5.94
C ARG A 145 -6.78 49.48 -5.35
N TRP A 146 -7.08 49.47 -4.08
CA TRP A 146 -7.50 50.67 -3.34
C TRP A 146 -6.56 50.94 -2.19
N ALA A 147 -6.15 52.22 -1.99
CA ALA A 147 -5.49 52.68 -0.78
C ALA A 147 -6.56 53.06 0.25
N THR A 148 -6.51 52.45 1.42
CA THR A 148 -7.40 52.78 2.54
C THR A 148 -6.93 53.99 3.29
N PRO A 149 -7.81 54.72 4.03
CA PRO A 149 -7.43 55.93 4.78
C PRO A 149 -6.32 55.71 5.82
N ASP A 150 -6.13 54.48 6.31
CA ASP A 150 -5.08 54.06 7.23
C ASP A 150 -3.80 53.64 6.52
N GLY A 151 -3.67 53.92 5.21
CA GLY A 151 -2.44 53.67 4.43
C GLY A 151 -2.27 52.22 3.96
N ARG A 152 -3.18 51.31 4.25
CA ARG A 152 -3.15 49.93 3.75
C ARG A 152 -3.63 49.85 2.29
N THR A 153 -3.19 48.80 1.60
CA THR A 153 -3.68 48.49 0.23
C THR A 153 -4.60 47.27 0.26
N VAL A 154 -5.82 47.44 -0.27
CA VAL A 154 -6.75 46.36 -0.52
C VAL A 154 -6.76 46.08 -2.02
N THR A 155 -6.66 44.80 -2.38
CA THR A 155 -6.70 44.36 -3.78
C THR A 155 -7.78 43.29 -3.92
N ALA A 156 -8.59 43.37 -4.97
CA ALA A 156 -9.64 42.39 -5.24
C ALA A 156 -9.07 40.97 -5.31
N ASP A 157 -9.78 39.98 -4.79
CA ASP A 157 -9.32 38.58 -4.81
C ASP A 157 -9.42 37.94 -6.19
N LEU A 158 -8.58 36.95 -6.46
CA LEU A 158 -8.71 36.10 -7.63
C LEU A 158 -9.85 35.09 -7.42
N PRO A 159 -10.46 34.59 -8.48
CA PRO A 159 -11.45 33.52 -8.38
C PRO A 159 -10.93 32.31 -7.61
N ALA A 160 -11.78 31.67 -6.84
CA ALA A 160 -11.45 30.48 -6.10
C ALA A 160 -10.86 29.38 -7.01
N GLY A 161 -9.80 28.71 -6.55
CA GLY A 161 -9.16 27.63 -7.31
C GLY A 161 -8.00 28.06 -8.20
N VAL A 162 -7.76 29.36 -8.39
CA VAL A 162 -6.55 29.83 -9.10
C VAL A 162 -5.32 29.65 -8.22
N VAL A 163 -4.31 28.91 -8.69
CA VAL A 163 -3.08 28.62 -7.97
C VAL A 163 -1.87 28.99 -8.82
N GLY A 164 -1.13 30.02 -8.40
CA GLY A 164 0.11 30.43 -9.07
C GLY A 164 -0.05 30.77 -10.56
N GLY A 165 -1.14 31.40 -10.94
CA GLY A 165 -1.47 31.74 -12.33
C GLY A 165 -2.06 30.59 -13.15
N CYS A 166 -2.39 29.47 -12.52
CA CYS A 166 -3.04 28.31 -13.16
C CYS A 166 -4.49 28.19 -12.67
N GLY A 167 -5.42 27.99 -13.60
CA GLY A 167 -6.81 27.77 -13.29
C GLY A 167 -7.09 26.35 -12.76
N PRO A 168 -8.28 26.13 -12.16
CA PRO A 168 -8.60 24.84 -11.52
C PRO A 168 -8.72 23.67 -12.50
N ASN A 169 -9.08 23.89 -13.78
CA ASN A 169 -9.09 22.83 -14.80
C ASN A 169 -7.68 22.33 -15.12
N LEU A 170 -6.71 23.26 -15.25
CA LEU A 170 -5.30 22.88 -15.45
C LEU A 170 -4.76 22.15 -14.20
N HIS A 171 -5.14 22.58 -13.01
CA HIS A 171 -4.80 21.88 -11.76
C HIS A 171 -5.34 20.45 -11.75
N ARG A 172 -6.64 20.25 -12.06
CA ARG A 172 -7.28 18.92 -12.19
C ARG A 172 -6.54 18.03 -13.19
N LEU A 173 -6.23 18.56 -14.35
CA LEU A 173 -5.52 17.81 -15.39
C LEU A 173 -4.12 17.37 -14.93
N VAL A 174 -3.35 18.27 -14.32
CA VAL A 174 -2.01 17.95 -13.78
C VAL A 174 -2.07 16.84 -12.72
N LEU A 175 -3.02 16.90 -11.78
CA LEU A 175 -3.24 15.85 -10.78
C LEU A 175 -3.60 14.51 -11.44
N THR A 176 -4.50 14.52 -12.43
CA THR A 176 -4.91 13.32 -13.16
C THR A 176 -3.74 12.68 -13.91
N LEU A 177 -2.99 13.47 -14.68
CA LEU A 177 -1.83 12.98 -15.43
C LEU A 177 -0.75 12.41 -14.50
N HIS A 178 -0.54 13.04 -13.33
CA HIS A 178 0.49 12.60 -12.41
C HIS A 178 0.11 11.34 -11.63
N PHE A 179 -1.09 11.29 -11.05
CA PHE A 179 -1.48 10.21 -10.11
C PHE A 179 -2.21 9.06 -10.80
N GLN A 180 -3.10 9.32 -11.74
CA GLN A 180 -3.78 8.29 -12.50
C GLN A 180 -2.97 7.87 -13.73
N GLY A 181 -2.45 8.84 -14.50
CA GLY A 181 -1.63 8.60 -15.68
C GLY A 181 -0.16 8.24 -15.38
N GLN A 182 0.28 8.27 -14.12
CA GLN A 182 1.64 7.92 -13.67
C GLN A 182 2.77 8.77 -14.30
N MET A 183 2.46 9.92 -14.92
CA MET A 183 3.44 10.75 -15.59
C MET A 183 4.40 11.46 -14.63
N THR A 184 5.65 11.67 -15.06
CA THR A 184 6.61 12.53 -14.33
C THR A 184 6.30 14.00 -14.55
N CYS A 185 6.83 14.88 -13.68
CA CYS A 185 6.64 16.32 -13.84
C CYS A 185 7.17 16.82 -15.19
N GLU A 186 8.32 16.30 -15.65
CA GLU A 186 8.95 16.66 -16.93
C GLU A 186 8.06 16.27 -18.12
N ARG A 187 7.48 15.05 -18.09
CA ARG A 187 6.56 14.60 -19.14
C ARG A 187 5.28 15.42 -19.16
N ILE A 188 4.74 15.80 -18.00
CA ILE A 188 3.57 16.69 -17.91
C ILE A 188 3.88 18.04 -18.51
N VAL A 189 5.04 18.64 -18.19
CA VAL A 189 5.47 19.90 -18.83
C VAL A 189 5.56 19.74 -20.35
N ALA A 190 6.21 18.68 -20.84
CA ALA A 190 6.37 18.46 -22.28
C ALA A 190 5.02 18.34 -23.00
N VAL A 191 4.08 17.54 -22.47
CA VAL A 191 2.74 17.37 -23.06
C VAL A 191 1.94 18.67 -23.04
N LEU A 192 1.93 19.39 -21.91
CA LEU A 192 1.18 20.65 -21.77
C LEU A 192 1.77 21.76 -22.66
N THR A 193 3.11 21.84 -22.76
CA THR A 193 3.77 22.82 -23.64
C THR A 193 3.49 22.51 -25.12
N ALA A 194 3.53 21.23 -25.52
CA ALA A 194 3.16 20.82 -26.88
C ALA A 194 1.69 21.15 -27.22
N ALA A 195 0.82 21.17 -26.21
CA ALA A 195 -0.59 21.59 -26.36
C ALA A 195 -0.79 23.12 -26.23
N GLY A 196 0.28 23.91 -26.19
CA GLY A 196 0.22 25.38 -26.14
C GLY A 196 0.05 25.98 -24.73
N VAL A 197 0.18 25.20 -23.65
CA VAL A 197 0.13 25.70 -22.26
C VAL A 197 1.52 26.13 -21.81
N ALA A 198 1.74 27.41 -21.49
CA ALA A 198 2.98 27.88 -20.89
C ALA A 198 3.06 27.49 -19.42
N ILE A 199 3.82 26.47 -19.08
CA ILE A 199 3.99 25.96 -17.72
C ILE A 199 5.40 25.48 -17.45
N SER A 200 5.93 25.81 -16.27
CA SER A 200 7.24 25.34 -15.80
C SER A 200 7.10 24.10 -14.89
N LYS A 201 8.19 23.33 -14.74
CA LYS A 201 8.26 22.23 -13.77
C LYS A 201 7.92 22.67 -12.35
N ARG A 202 8.38 23.87 -11.93
CA ARG A 202 8.07 24.45 -10.62
C ARG A 202 6.57 24.69 -10.43
N GLN A 203 5.88 25.15 -11.46
CA GLN A 203 4.41 25.32 -11.42
C GLN A 203 3.69 23.97 -11.34
N VAL A 204 4.12 22.97 -12.10
CA VAL A 204 3.57 21.60 -11.98
C VAL A 204 3.72 21.09 -10.55
N VAL A 205 4.92 21.18 -9.95
CA VAL A 205 5.15 20.74 -8.55
C VAL A 205 4.27 21.53 -7.56
N ARG A 206 4.09 22.84 -7.78
CA ARG A 206 3.20 23.67 -6.96
C ARG A 206 1.74 23.19 -7.05
N LEU A 207 1.27 22.88 -8.25
CA LEU A 207 -0.08 22.34 -8.45
C LEU A 207 -0.24 20.97 -7.78
N LEU A 208 0.73 20.08 -7.91
CA LEU A 208 0.68 18.75 -7.28
C LEU A 208 0.55 18.82 -5.76
N THR A 209 1.16 19.82 -5.12
CA THR A 209 1.16 19.98 -3.65
C THR A 209 0.17 21.03 -3.13
N ALA A 210 -0.58 21.66 -4.01
CA ALA A 210 -1.60 22.63 -3.62
C ALA A 210 -2.82 21.93 -2.99
N LYS A 211 -3.45 22.59 -2.03
CA LYS A 211 -4.63 22.08 -1.31
C LYS A 211 -4.41 20.72 -0.64
N LEU A 212 -3.16 20.40 -0.28
CA LEU A 212 -2.80 19.12 0.34
C LEU A 212 -3.62 18.85 1.60
N ASP A 213 -3.90 19.88 2.41
CA ASP A 213 -4.65 19.71 3.68
C ASP A 213 -6.09 19.26 3.45
N LEU A 214 -6.73 19.72 2.37
CA LEU A 214 -8.07 19.24 1.97
C LEU A 214 -8.04 17.73 1.65
N PHE A 215 -7.07 17.30 0.84
CA PHE A 215 -6.94 15.89 0.47
C PHE A 215 -6.45 15.03 1.64
N ARG A 216 -5.64 15.58 2.54
CA ARG A 216 -5.20 14.92 3.77
C ARG A 216 -6.40 14.63 4.68
N ALA A 217 -7.26 15.62 4.92
CA ALA A 217 -8.44 15.44 5.75
C ALA A 217 -9.37 14.35 5.18
N GLU A 218 -9.52 14.29 3.86
CA GLU A 218 -10.32 13.25 3.22
C GLU A 218 -9.66 11.87 3.27
N ASP A 219 -8.34 11.77 3.07
CA ASP A 219 -7.58 10.52 3.20
C ASP A 219 -7.63 9.96 4.63
N GLU A 220 -7.53 10.83 5.63
CA GLU A 220 -7.66 10.46 7.04
C GLU A 220 -9.07 9.97 7.38
N ALA A 221 -10.12 10.63 6.87
CA ALA A 221 -11.50 10.20 7.03
C ALA A 221 -11.75 8.85 6.34
N VAL A 222 -11.27 8.67 5.12
CA VAL A 222 -11.32 7.40 4.37
C VAL A 222 -10.60 6.29 5.13
N PHE A 223 -9.42 6.58 5.64
CA PHE A 223 -8.62 5.61 6.41
C PHE A 223 -9.35 5.19 7.69
N THR A 224 -9.80 6.15 8.49
CA THR A 224 -10.48 5.90 9.77
C THR A 224 -11.75 5.06 9.57
N VAL A 225 -12.61 5.44 8.62
CA VAL A 225 -13.83 4.68 8.32
C VAL A 225 -13.48 3.33 7.69
N GLY A 226 -12.51 3.32 6.76
CA GLY A 226 -12.11 2.14 6.02
C GLY A 226 -11.57 1.01 6.90
N ILE A 227 -10.69 1.30 7.86
CA ILE A 227 -10.14 0.27 8.75
C ILE A 227 -11.18 -0.26 9.75
N ARG A 228 -12.19 0.55 10.11
CA ARG A 228 -13.21 0.17 11.10
C ARG A 228 -14.39 -0.59 10.49
N ALA A 229 -14.82 -0.20 9.28
CA ALA A 229 -16.11 -0.62 8.71
C ALA A 229 -16.00 -1.72 7.65
N SER A 230 -14.80 -2.14 7.25
CA SER A 230 -14.63 -3.03 6.08
C SER A 230 -14.71 -4.53 6.39
N GLY A 231 -14.80 -4.95 7.64
CA GLY A 231 -14.77 -6.35 8.07
C GLY A 231 -13.38 -6.98 7.98
N TYR A 232 -12.55 -6.55 7.05
CA TYR A 232 -11.12 -6.88 6.97
C TYR A 232 -10.30 -5.72 6.43
N VAL A 233 -9.04 -5.68 6.83
CA VAL A 233 -8.03 -4.76 6.30
C VAL A 233 -6.85 -5.57 5.80
N SER A 234 -6.65 -5.58 4.50
CA SER A 234 -5.50 -6.21 3.88
C SER A 234 -4.31 -5.25 3.95
N VAL A 235 -3.16 -5.75 4.38
CA VAL A 235 -1.94 -4.96 4.58
C VAL A 235 -0.74 -5.62 3.90
N ASP A 236 0.16 -4.78 3.36
CA ASP A 236 1.41 -5.21 2.76
C ASP A 236 2.42 -4.06 2.78
N ASP A 237 3.73 -4.37 2.70
CA ASP A 237 4.82 -3.41 2.73
C ASP A 237 5.65 -3.45 1.44
N THR A 238 6.07 -2.28 0.98
CA THR A 238 7.07 -2.17 -0.08
C THR A 238 8.17 -1.19 0.28
N GLY A 239 9.40 -1.46 -0.21
CA GLY A 239 10.49 -0.50 -0.08
C GLY A 239 10.17 0.82 -0.81
N ALA A 240 10.58 1.94 -0.24
CA ALA A 240 10.49 3.27 -0.80
C ALA A 240 11.82 4.03 -0.68
N ARG A 241 11.94 5.18 -1.33
CA ARG A 241 13.05 6.12 -1.11
C ARG A 241 12.48 7.51 -0.84
N HIS A 242 13.01 8.15 0.19
CA HIS A 242 12.65 9.51 0.56
C HIS A 242 13.90 10.26 1.02
N ALA A 243 14.12 11.48 0.49
CA ALA A 243 15.30 12.31 0.78
C ALA A 243 16.63 11.52 0.67
N GLY A 244 16.77 10.68 -0.37
CA GLY A 244 17.94 9.83 -0.57
C GLY A 244 18.06 8.60 0.35
N ARG A 245 17.19 8.45 1.36
CA ARG A 245 17.23 7.36 2.35
C ARG A 245 16.28 6.23 2.00
N ALA A 246 16.60 5.02 2.47
CA ALA A 246 15.69 3.88 2.39
C ALA A 246 14.51 4.10 3.35
N CYS A 247 13.31 3.92 2.83
CA CYS A 247 12.04 3.99 3.56
C CYS A 247 11.16 2.81 3.16
N TYR A 248 10.01 2.70 3.82
CA TYR A 248 9.01 1.67 3.55
C TYR A 248 7.65 2.32 3.48
N THR A 249 6.83 1.86 2.53
CA THR A 249 5.43 2.25 2.44
C THR A 249 4.57 1.07 2.83
N THR A 250 3.76 1.25 3.86
CA THR A 250 2.71 0.30 4.23
C THR A 250 1.42 0.66 3.50
N GLN A 251 0.83 -0.31 2.83
CA GLN A 251 -0.49 -0.22 2.23
C GLN A 251 -1.52 -0.79 3.21
N PHE A 252 -2.63 -0.09 3.33
CA PHE A 252 -3.85 -0.54 4.00
C PHE A 252 -5.00 -0.49 3.01
N GLY A 253 -5.86 -1.50 3.02
CA GLY A 253 -7.03 -1.44 2.14
C GLY A 253 -7.97 -2.63 2.27
N SER A 254 -9.14 -2.45 1.67
CA SER A 254 -10.14 -3.50 1.49
C SER A 254 -10.59 -3.50 0.03
N ASP A 255 -11.72 -4.11 -0.26
CA ASP A 255 -12.41 -3.97 -1.56
C ASP A 255 -12.94 -2.54 -1.83
N ARG A 256 -12.96 -1.65 -0.82
CA ARG A 256 -13.60 -0.33 -0.86
C ARG A 256 -12.66 0.85 -0.74
N PHE A 257 -11.52 0.70 -0.08
CA PHE A 257 -10.57 1.79 0.12
C PHE A 257 -9.13 1.34 -0.03
N THR A 258 -8.23 2.30 -0.19
CA THR A 258 -6.78 2.12 -0.15
C THR A 258 -6.15 3.35 0.47
N ALA A 259 -5.22 3.13 1.39
CA ALA A 259 -4.36 4.16 1.96
C ALA A 259 -2.89 3.71 1.95
N PHE A 260 -1.98 4.68 1.80
CA PHE A 260 -0.55 4.45 1.85
C PHE A 260 0.07 5.30 2.96
N ARG A 261 1.03 4.74 3.68
CA ARG A 261 1.78 5.44 4.73
C ARG A 261 3.27 5.12 4.58
N THR A 262 4.08 6.12 4.27
CA THR A 262 5.53 5.97 4.09
C THR A 262 6.29 6.49 5.28
N GLY A 263 7.11 5.62 5.86
CA GLY A 263 7.96 5.93 7.01
C GLY A 263 9.35 5.30 6.92
N PRO A 264 10.23 5.62 7.88
CA PRO A 264 11.62 5.15 7.86
C PRO A 264 11.77 3.67 8.24
N SER A 265 10.75 3.05 8.82
CA SER A 265 10.80 1.70 9.35
C SER A 265 9.56 0.89 8.95
N LYS A 266 9.73 -0.44 8.83
CA LYS A 266 8.66 -1.42 8.73
C LYS A 266 8.52 -2.27 10.00
N SER A 267 8.93 -1.73 11.16
CA SER A 267 8.76 -2.40 12.44
C SER A 267 7.29 -2.46 12.84
N ARG A 268 6.98 -3.34 13.81
CA ARG A 268 5.62 -3.42 14.38
C ARG A 268 5.22 -2.10 15.05
N LEU A 269 6.14 -1.40 15.71
CA LEU A 269 5.90 -0.07 16.25
C LEU A 269 5.45 0.92 15.17
N ALA A 270 6.11 0.93 14.00
CA ALA A 270 5.72 1.78 12.88
C ALA A 270 4.33 1.41 12.34
N PHE A 271 4.03 0.11 12.25
CA PHE A 271 2.72 -0.38 11.82
C PHE A 271 1.59 0.05 12.78
N LEU A 272 1.79 -0.12 14.10
CA LEU A 272 0.82 0.30 15.11
C LEU A 272 0.59 1.81 15.12
N ARG A 273 1.65 2.62 14.97
CA ARG A 273 1.52 4.08 14.80
C ARG A 273 0.73 4.45 13.55
N ASN A 274 0.92 3.74 12.45
CA ASN A 274 0.15 3.96 11.24
C ASN A 274 -1.34 3.64 11.44
N LEU A 275 -1.68 2.58 12.20
CA LEU A 275 -3.07 2.27 12.57
C LEU A 275 -3.73 3.36 13.40
N LEU A 276 -2.97 4.06 14.24
CA LEU A 276 -3.42 5.23 15.01
C LEU A 276 -3.51 6.53 14.17
N GLY A 277 -3.30 6.45 12.85
CA GLY A 277 -3.32 7.64 11.99
C GLY A 277 -2.07 8.52 12.14
N GLY A 278 -0.96 7.97 12.63
CA GLY A 278 0.30 8.69 12.84
C GLY A 278 0.40 9.42 14.18
N THR A 279 -0.62 9.36 15.01
CA THR A 279 -0.57 9.87 16.39
C THR A 279 0.22 8.91 17.28
N ALA A 280 1.00 9.46 18.21
CA ALA A 280 1.76 8.69 19.19
C ALA A 280 0.99 8.66 20.52
N LEU A 281 -0.14 7.96 20.54
CA LEU A 281 -0.93 7.72 21.73
C LEU A 281 -0.53 6.38 22.35
N TYR A 282 -0.28 6.37 23.64
CA TYR A 282 0.08 5.18 24.41
C TYR A 282 -0.91 5.00 25.56
N ALA A 283 -1.49 3.82 25.69
CA ALA A 283 -2.43 3.51 26.75
C ALA A 283 -2.12 2.15 27.38
N ILE A 284 -1.97 2.12 28.69
CA ILE A 284 -1.82 0.90 29.48
C ILE A 284 -3.18 0.49 30.01
N ASN A 285 -3.77 -0.53 29.39
CA ASN A 285 -5.09 -1.07 29.71
C ASN A 285 -5.10 -2.59 29.59
N ALA A 286 -6.28 -3.21 29.70
CA ALA A 286 -6.43 -4.66 29.61
C ALA A 286 -5.90 -5.25 28.30
N ALA A 287 -6.07 -4.55 27.17
CA ALA A 287 -5.56 -4.97 25.86
C ALA A 287 -4.03 -4.92 25.81
N ALA A 288 -3.42 -3.86 26.37
CA ALA A 288 -1.97 -3.75 26.49
C ALA A 288 -1.40 -4.85 27.40
N ALA A 289 -2.06 -5.13 28.55
CA ALA A 289 -1.66 -6.19 29.46
C ALA A 289 -1.73 -7.57 28.80
N ALA A 290 -2.80 -7.86 28.06
CA ALA A 290 -2.93 -9.10 27.30
C ALA A 290 -1.83 -9.26 26.26
N TYR A 291 -1.50 -8.17 25.53
CA TYR A 291 -0.41 -8.14 24.56
C TYR A 291 0.95 -8.46 25.21
N MET A 292 1.28 -7.81 26.34
CA MET A 292 2.53 -8.03 27.08
C MET A 292 2.67 -9.47 27.55
N ARG A 293 1.60 -10.06 28.09
CA ARG A 293 1.57 -11.48 28.50
C ARG A 293 1.79 -12.41 27.33
N ALA A 294 1.10 -12.18 26.19
CA ALA A 294 1.27 -12.98 24.97
C ALA A 294 2.68 -12.87 24.38
N ALA A 295 3.35 -11.72 24.58
CA ALA A 295 4.73 -11.50 24.19
C ALA A 295 5.75 -12.07 25.21
N ASN A 296 5.32 -12.74 26.28
CA ASN A 296 6.14 -13.29 27.37
C ASN A 296 7.00 -12.22 28.07
N LEU A 297 6.49 -11.02 28.26
CA LEU A 297 7.17 -10.01 29.07
C LEU A 297 7.12 -10.43 30.55
N ALA A 298 8.20 -10.16 31.30
CA ALA A 298 8.29 -10.52 32.71
C ALA A 298 7.14 -9.93 33.52
N HIS A 299 6.51 -10.72 34.41
CA HIS A 299 5.36 -10.32 35.21
C HIS A 299 5.63 -9.05 36.02
N GLY A 300 6.80 -8.93 36.66
CA GLY A 300 7.16 -7.73 37.44
C GLY A 300 7.19 -6.45 36.60
N VAL A 301 7.56 -6.54 35.30
CA VAL A 301 7.51 -5.38 34.38
C VAL A 301 6.06 -5.04 34.03
N ILE A 302 5.22 -6.05 33.81
CA ILE A 302 3.80 -5.85 33.52
C ILE A 302 3.11 -5.19 34.72
N ASP A 303 3.36 -5.70 35.93
CA ASP A 303 2.78 -5.19 37.18
C ASP A 303 3.23 -3.75 37.46
N ALA A 304 4.52 -3.42 37.23
CA ALA A 304 5.04 -2.07 37.35
C ALA A 304 4.33 -1.08 36.41
N LEU A 305 4.11 -1.49 35.16
CA LEU A 305 3.40 -0.66 34.18
C LEU A 305 1.91 -0.48 34.52
N LEU A 306 1.25 -1.53 35.02
CA LEU A 306 -0.18 -1.48 35.39
C LEU A 306 -0.44 -0.73 36.69
N SER A 307 0.55 -0.66 37.60
CA SER A 307 0.45 0.01 38.88
C SER A 307 0.89 1.47 38.85
N ALA A 308 1.23 2.00 37.70
CA ALA A 308 1.64 3.39 37.54
C ALA A 308 0.46 4.35 37.70
N ASP A 309 0.71 5.55 38.24
CA ASP A 309 -0.32 6.59 38.42
C ASP A 309 -0.87 7.13 37.12
N VAL A 310 -0.05 7.13 36.06
CA VAL A 310 -0.41 7.58 34.71
C VAL A 310 -0.39 6.39 33.77
N LEU A 311 -1.52 6.15 33.10
CA LEU A 311 -1.72 5.03 32.19
C LEU A 311 -1.92 5.46 30.74
N GLU A 312 -2.02 6.75 30.46
CA GLU A 312 -2.21 7.30 29.11
C GLU A 312 -1.19 8.42 28.85
N PHE A 313 -0.57 8.39 27.65
CA PHE A 313 0.47 9.34 27.26
C PHE A 313 0.18 9.87 25.85
N GLY A 314 0.22 11.19 25.70
CA GLY A 314 -0.09 11.89 24.44
C GLY A 314 1.10 12.04 23.50
N SER A 315 2.29 11.65 23.92
CA SER A 315 3.51 11.80 23.12
C SER A 315 4.53 10.70 23.36
N GLU A 316 5.41 10.49 22.36
CA GLU A 316 6.55 9.56 22.49
C GLU A 316 7.55 10.02 23.58
N ALA A 317 7.68 11.33 23.77
CA ALA A 317 8.58 11.88 24.80
C ALA A 317 8.10 11.54 26.21
N GLU A 318 6.82 11.75 26.49
CA GLU A 318 6.20 11.38 27.79
C GLU A 318 6.31 9.88 28.05
N TRP A 319 5.99 9.07 27.03
CA TRP A 319 6.11 7.62 27.11
C TRP A 319 7.53 7.17 27.41
N THR A 320 8.52 7.71 26.69
CA THR A 320 9.93 7.36 26.89
C THR A 320 10.42 7.77 28.29
N ALA A 321 10.02 8.94 28.78
CA ALA A 321 10.33 9.41 30.13
C ALA A 321 9.72 8.46 31.19
N HIS A 322 8.49 8.00 30.98
CA HIS A 322 7.84 7.05 31.87
C HIS A 322 8.59 5.71 31.93
N LEU A 323 8.98 5.15 30.77
CA LEU A 323 9.77 3.92 30.74
C LEU A 323 11.14 4.06 31.42
N ALA A 324 11.77 5.24 31.27
CA ALA A 324 13.02 5.54 31.96
C ALA A 324 12.83 5.65 33.48
N ALA A 325 11.77 6.30 33.95
CA ALA A 325 11.45 6.40 35.37
C ALA A 325 11.21 5.02 36.03
N LEU A 326 10.67 4.07 35.27
CA LEU A 326 10.52 2.67 35.71
C LEU A 326 11.82 1.84 35.56
N GLY A 327 12.93 2.43 35.13
CA GLY A 327 14.21 1.73 34.91
C GLY A 327 14.22 0.73 33.76
N LEU A 328 13.16 0.69 32.92
CA LEU A 328 13.03 -0.30 31.85
C LEU A 328 14.01 -0.09 30.70
N THR A 329 14.51 1.14 30.51
CA THR A 329 15.49 1.49 29.48
C THR A 329 16.88 0.92 29.74
N GLU A 330 17.17 0.53 30.95
CA GLU A 330 18.46 -0.04 31.37
C GLU A 330 18.50 -1.56 31.28
N LEU A 331 17.34 -2.21 31.21
CA LEU A 331 17.23 -3.66 31.17
C LEU A 331 17.73 -4.22 29.83
N ARG A 332 18.58 -5.23 29.88
CA ARG A 332 19.13 -5.95 28.71
C ARG A 332 18.70 -7.41 28.76
N VAL A 333 17.39 -7.62 28.65
CA VAL A 333 16.76 -8.95 28.73
C VAL A 333 15.95 -9.24 27.47
N ALA A 334 15.62 -10.50 27.25
CA ALA A 334 14.75 -10.93 26.15
C ALA A 334 13.45 -11.52 26.75
N PRO A 335 12.29 -11.10 26.22
CA PRO A 335 12.11 -10.08 25.19
C PRO A 335 12.46 -8.67 25.67
N ASP A 336 12.87 -7.78 24.75
CA ASP A 336 13.19 -6.38 25.04
C ASP A 336 11.96 -5.67 25.67
N PRO A 337 12.05 -5.21 26.94
CA PRO A 337 10.89 -4.67 27.65
C PRO A 337 10.42 -3.33 27.08
N VAL A 338 11.33 -2.45 26.67
CA VAL A 338 10.97 -1.15 26.07
C VAL A 338 10.17 -1.34 24.78
N ARG A 339 10.63 -2.24 23.92
CA ARG A 339 9.94 -2.53 22.66
C ARG A 339 8.57 -3.15 22.91
N VAL A 340 8.49 -4.19 23.75
CA VAL A 340 7.22 -4.90 24.00
C VAL A 340 6.23 -4.00 24.72
N ALA A 341 6.64 -3.21 25.72
CA ALA A 341 5.78 -2.25 26.41
C ALA A 341 5.26 -1.17 25.44
N SER A 342 6.12 -0.66 24.54
CA SER A 342 5.71 0.35 23.57
C SER A 342 4.74 -0.22 22.52
N GLU A 343 4.97 -1.45 22.02
CA GLU A 343 4.04 -2.14 21.12
C GLU A 343 2.68 -2.35 21.84
N ALA A 344 2.71 -2.78 23.12
CA ALA A 344 1.52 -3.02 23.92
C ALA A 344 0.73 -1.75 24.21
N ALA A 345 1.40 -0.65 24.57
CA ALA A 345 0.74 0.61 24.85
C ALA A 345 0.09 1.25 23.61
N LEU A 346 0.74 1.17 22.44
CA LEU A 346 0.12 1.56 21.17
C LEU A 346 -1.09 0.67 20.85
N TRP A 347 -0.98 -0.65 21.07
CA TRP A 347 -2.11 -1.56 20.91
C TRP A 347 -3.25 -1.25 21.88
N GLY A 348 -2.94 -0.89 23.13
CA GLY A 348 -3.91 -0.44 24.11
C GLY A 348 -4.69 0.79 23.65
N ALA A 349 -3.99 1.79 23.05
CA ALA A 349 -4.63 2.96 22.48
C ALA A 349 -5.52 2.61 21.25
N ILE A 350 -5.06 1.72 20.36
CA ILE A 350 -5.85 1.24 19.22
C ILE A 350 -7.16 0.59 19.71
N ALA A 351 -7.08 -0.22 20.77
CA ALA A 351 -8.24 -0.90 21.35
C ALA A 351 -9.18 0.08 22.07
N ALA A 352 -8.64 1.05 22.81
CA ALA A 352 -9.44 2.06 23.51
C ALA A 352 -10.24 2.94 22.55
N GLU A 353 -9.65 3.31 21.41
CA GLU A 353 -10.32 4.08 20.38
C GLU A 353 -11.20 3.22 19.43
N ASP A 354 -11.28 1.92 19.64
CA ASP A 354 -12.00 0.97 18.76
C ASP A 354 -11.65 1.19 17.27
N ARG A 355 -10.37 1.42 16.99
CA ARG A 355 -9.88 1.80 15.64
C ARG A 355 -10.21 0.75 14.58
N LEU A 356 -10.11 -0.51 14.91
CA LEU A 356 -10.33 -1.62 13.98
C LEU A 356 -11.78 -2.09 13.96
N GLY A 357 -12.61 -1.73 14.97
CA GLY A 357 -13.94 -2.30 15.12
C GLY A 357 -13.85 -3.83 15.05
N ASN A 358 -14.65 -4.44 14.17
CA ASN A 358 -14.62 -5.88 13.91
C ASN A 358 -13.72 -6.28 12.73
N SER A 359 -12.84 -5.41 12.24
CA SER A 359 -12.01 -5.74 11.08
C SER A 359 -10.86 -6.66 11.43
N VAL A 360 -10.65 -7.67 10.60
CA VAL A 360 -9.53 -8.61 10.68
C VAL A 360 -8.37 -8.10 9.84
N ILE A 361 -7.15 -8.15 10.35
CA ILE A 361 -5.95 -7.83 9.59
C ILE A 361 -5.58 -9.02 8.72
N LEU A 362 -5.60 -8.85 7.39
CA LEU A 362 -5.20 -9.86 6.43
C LEU A 362 -3.82 -9.51 5.84
N SER A 363 -2.82 -10.37 6.04
CA SER A 363 -1.47 -10.12 5.52
C SER A 363 -0.79 -11.39 5.00
N ASP A 364 0.46 -11.23 4.53
CA ASP A 364 1.41 -12.32 4.47
C ASP A 364 1.84 -12.73 5.90
N ASP A 365 2.76 -13.69 6.04
CA ASP A 365 3.25 -14.14 7.35
C ASP A 365 4.42 -13.25 7.85
N ALA A 366 4.39 -11.94 7.62
CA ALA A 366 5.37 -10.99 8.11
C ALA A 366 5.04 -10.54 9.54
N GLY A 367 6.00 -10.71 10.46
CA GLY A 367 5.78 -10.59 11.89
C GLY A 367 5.27 -9.24 12.38
N GLN A 368 5.51 -8.14 11.65
CA GLN A 368 5.03 -6.80 12.02
C GLN A 368 3.50 -6.70 11.99
N PHE A 369 2.82 -7.50 11.19
CA PHE A 369 1.36 -7.46 11.02
C PHE A 369 0.60 -8.37 11.99
N HIS A 370 1.28 -9.21 12.76
CA HIS A 370 0.66 -10.13 13.72
C HIS A 370 0.20 -9.39 14.97
N VAL A 371 -0.90 -8.68 14.87
CA VAL A 371 -1.58 -7.97 15.96
C VAL A 371 -3.09 -8.12 15.81
N GLY A 372 -3.81 -8.12 16.93
CA GLY A 372 -5.27 -8.24 16.97
C GLY A 372 -5.79 -9.52 16.32
N ASP A 373 -6.98 -9.42 15.73
CA ASP A 373 -7.54 -10.50 14.93
C ASP A 373 -6.86 -10.54 13.57
N HIS A 374 -6.19 -11.67 13.25
CA HIS A 374 -5.28 -11.75 12.12
C HIS A 374 -5.56 -12.96 11.25
N ALA A 375 -5.64 -12.73 9.95
CA ALA A 375 -5.77 -13.74 8.91
C ALA A 375 -4.54 -13.76 7.99
N LEU A 376 -4.22 -14.94 7.46
CA LEU A 376 -3.06 -15.17 6.61
C LEU A 376 -3.44 -15.48 5.16
N CYS A 377 -2.68 -14.93 4.24
CA CYS A 377 -2.83 -15.13 2.81
C CYS A 377 -2.39 -16.54 2.38
N TRP A 378 -3.31 -17.32 1.81
CA TRP A 378 -3.03 -18.64 1.29
C TRP A 378 -2.08 -18.65 0.08
N VAL A 379 -2.15 -17.64 -0.77
CA VAL A 379 -1.24 -17.51 -1.92
C VAL A 379 0.20 -17.33 -1.46
N HIS A 380 0.42 -16.56 -0.37
CA HIS A 380 1.76 -16.44 0.21
C HIS A 380 2.24 -17.73 0.87
N ALA A 381 1.35 -18.46 1.56
CA ALA A 381 1.65 -19.77 2.12
C ALA A 381 2.07 -20.79 1.03
N GLU A 382 1.36 -20.83 -0.09
CA GLU A 382 1.68 -21.69 -1.24
C GLU A 382 2.99 -21.29 -1.91
N ARG A 383 3.25 -19.97 -2.08
CA ARG A 383 4.53 -19.48 -2.65
C ARG A 383 5.76 -19.94 -1.84
N LEU A 384 5.63 -20.18 -0.54
CA LEU A 384 6.74 -20.73 0.26
C LEU A 384 7.12 -22.15 -0.20
N VAL A 385 6.14 -22.96 -0.62
CA VAL A 385 6.39 -24.32 -1.16
C VAL A 385 7.11 -24.22 -2.50
N HIS A 386 6.75 -23.27 -3.36
CA HIS A 386 7.44 -23.04 -4.63
C HIS A 386 8.92 -22.62 -4.48
N LYS A 387 9.29 -22.01 -3.36
CA LYS A 387 10.68 -21.61 -3.08
C LYS A 387 11.60 -22.77 -2.72
N LEU A 388 11.04 -23.94 -2.44
CA LEU A 388 11.82 -25.12 -2.10
C LEU A 388 12.52 -25.68 -3.33
N VAL A 389 13.81 -26.00 -3.21
CA VAL A 389 14.64 -26.58 -4.26
C VAL A 389 14.90 -28.05 -3.94
N PRO A 390 14.25 -29.00 -4.63
CA PRO A 390 14.48 -30.42 -4.38
C PRO A 390 15.86 -30.85 -4.88
N ALA A 391 16.50 -31.74 -4.13
CA ALA A 391 17.79 -32.32 -4.51
C ALA A 391 17.65 -33.62 -5.33
N ASN A 392 16.49 -34.28 -5.27
CA ASN A 392 16.22 -35.54 -5.96
C ASN A 392 14.72 -35.67 -6.27
N ASP A 393 14.36 -36.71 -7.03
CA ASP A 393 12.98 -36.94 -7.47
C ASP A 393 12.01 -37.25 -6.32
N LYS A 394 12.46 -37.90 -5.25
CA LYS A 394 11.63 -38.14 -4.06
C LYS A 394 11.20 -36.83 -3.42
N GLN A 395 12.14 -35.86 -3.27
CA GLN A 395 11.82 -34.53 -2.75
C GLN A 395 10.94 -33.73 -3.71
N ARG A 396 11.18 -33.86 -5.02
CA ARG A 396 10.32 -33.22 -6.04
C ARG A 396 8.88 -33.73 -5.95
N ASN A 397 8.71 -35.04 -5.87
CA ASN A 397 7.39 -35.65 -5.70
C ASN A 397 6.72 -35.22 -4.39
N ALA A 398 7.45 -35.13 -3.28
CA ALA A 398 6.91 -34.66 -2.01
C ALA A 398 6.41 -33.21 -2.10
N ILE A 399 7.15 -32.32 -2.77
CA ILE A 399 6.72 -30.94 -3.03
C ILE A 399 5.44 -30.93 -3.86
N GLU A 400 5.37 -31.67 -4.96
CA GLU A 400 4.18 -31.69 -5.83
C GLU A 400 2.95 -32.27 -5.12
N VAL A 401 3.12 -33.27 -4.27
CA VAL A 401 2.03 -33.80 -3.42
C VAL A 401 1.56 -32.73 -2.45
N ALA A 402 2.47 -32.04 -1.76
CA ALA A 402 2.12 -30.95 -0.84
C ALA A 402 1.37 -29.82 -1.56
N LYS A 403 1.84 -29.39 -2.73
CA LYS A 403 1.18 -28.37 -3.56
C LYS A 403 -0.23 -28.78 -3.93
N ARG A 404 -0.42 -30.01 -4.44
CA ARG A 404 -1.76 -30.52 -4.79
C ARG A 404 -2.71 -30.53 -3.59
N MET A 405 -2.23 -30.93 -2.42
CA MET A 405 -3.03 -30.91 -1.19
C MET A 405 -3.42 -29.48 -0.78
N ILE A 406 -2.49 -28.53 -0.88
CA ILE A 406 -2.75 -27.12 -0.58
C ILE A 406 -3.79 -26.56 -1.57
N TRP A 407 -3.65 -26.80 -2.86
CA TRP A 407 -4.59 -26.32 -3.87
C TRP A 407 -5.98 -26.93 -3.71
N TRP A 408 -6.05 -28.24 -3.46
CA TRP A 408 -7.31 -28.88 -3.19
C TRP A 408 -8.00 -28.33 -1.94
N PHE A 409 -7.23 -28.11 -0.86
CA PHE A 409 -7.75 -27.52 0.37
C PHE A 409 -8.22 -26.07 0.14
N TYR A 410 -7.45 -25.29 -0.61
CA TYR A 410 -7.84 -23.94 -1.00
C TYR A 410 -9.14 -23.91 -1.80
N GLY A 411 -9.33 -24.82 -2.74
CA GLY A 411 -10.60 -25.01 -3.46
C GLY A 411 -11.76 -25.29 -2.50
N SER A 412 -11.54 -26.17 -1.51
CA SER A 412 -12.55 -26.45 -0.48
C SER A 412 -12.91 -25.23 0.38
N LEU A 413 -11.94 -24.35 0.67
CA LEU A 413 -12.22 -23.08 1.36
C LEU A 413 -13.01 -22.10 0.49
N LYS A 414 -12.76 -22.06 -0.82
CA LYS A 414 -13.56 -21.26 -1.76
C LYS A 414 -15.01 -21.75 -1.80
N GLU A 415 -15.23 -23.06 -1.84
CA GLU A 415 -16.56 -23.67 -1.78
C GLU A 415 -17.26 -23.35 -0.46
N TYR A 416 -16.55 -23.46 0.66
CA TYR A 416 -17.07 -23.11 1.98
C TYR A 416 -17.58 -21.66 2.03
N LYS A 417 -16.85 -20.70 1.45
CA LYS A 417 -17.27 -19.31 1.41
C LYS A 417 -18.60 -19.06 0.69
N LEU A 418 -19.00 -19.94 -0.24
CA LEU A 418 -20.27 -19.81 -0.96
C LEU A 418 -21.47 -20.25 -0.13
N ALA A 419 -21.27 -21.23 0.78
CA ALA A 419 -22.30 -21.75 1.68
C ALA A 419 -21.69 -22.16 3.03
N PRO A 420 -21.35 -21.21 3.90
CA PRO A 420 -20.72 -21.49 5.17
C PRO A 420 -21.65 -22.31 6.10
N SER A 421 -21.09 -23.35 6.75
CA SER A 421 -21.80 -24.09 7.79
C SER A 421 -20.85 -24.55 8.90
N PRO A 422 -21.30 -24.62 10.18
CA PRO A 422 -20.47 -25.07 11.30
C PRO A 422 -19.92 -26.49 11.09
N GLN A 423 -20.74 -27.41 10.57
CA GLN A 423 -20.33 -28.79 10.32
C GLN A 423 -19.20 -28.85 9.27
N GLN A 424 -19.32 -28.10 8.19
CA GLN A 424 -18.28 -28.05 7.15
C GLN A 424 -17.00 -27.38 7.66
N ALA A 425 -17.12 -26.38 8.54
CA ALA A 425 -15.96 -25.76 9.19
C ALA A 425 -15.17 -26.78 10.02
N GLU A 426 -15.83 -27.60 10.81
CA GLU A 426 -15.16 -28.64 11.60
C GLU A 426 -14.47 -29.69 10.71
N VAL A 427 -15.14 -30.13 9.64
CA VAL A 427 -14.56 -31.05 8.66
C VAL A 427 -13.30 -30.44 8.04
N LEU A 428 -13.33 -29.16 7.70
CA LEU A 428 -12.17 -28.46 7.13
C LEU A 428 -11.05 -28.29 8.14
N ARG A 429 -11.33 -28.00 9.43
CA ARG A 429 -10.33 -27.96 10.50
C ARG A 429 -9.64 -29.31 10.68
N ALA A 430 -10.40 -30.40 10.73
CA ALA A 430 -9.86 -31.75 10.83
C ALA A 430 -9.05 -32.16 9.58
N ARG A 431 -9.47 -31.71 8.40
CA ARG A 431 -8.75 -31.93 7.13
C ARG A 431 -7.44 -31.17 7.10
N PHE A 432 -7.43 -29.92 7.55
CA PHE A 432 -6.19 -29.12 7.70
C PHE A 432 -5.19 -29.85 8.57
N ASP A 433 -5.60 -30.34 9.74
CA ASP A 433 -4.74 -31.08 10.65
C ASP A 433 -4.14 -32.34 9.98
N ARG A 434 -4.94 -33.08 9.23
CA ARG A 434 -4.45 -34.26 8.49
C ARG A 434 -3.40 -33.93 7.43
N ILE A 435 -3.49 -32.76 6.79
CA ILE A 435 -2.56 -32.33 5.75
C ILE A 435 -1.27 -31.80 6.37
N PHE A 436 -1.38 -30.88 7.34
CA PHE A 436 -0.25 -30.07 7.80
C PHE A 436 0.43 -30.59 9.08
N LYS A 437 -0.26 -31.39 9.91
CA LYS A 437 0.35 -32.03 11.09
C LYS A 437 1.32 -33.14 10.71
N ARG A 438 1.23 -33.67 9.48
CA ARG A 438 2.11 -34.73 8.99
C ARG A 438 3.53 -34.22 8.84
N GLY A 439 4.50 -34.94 9.45
CA GLY A 439 5.91 -34.89 9.15
C GLY A 439 6.34 -36.14 8.39
N GLY A 440 7.61 -36.23 8.02
CA GLY A 440 8.18 -37.43 7.42
C GLY A 440 7.99 -37.52 5.91
N THR A 441 7.95 -36.37 5.20
CA THR A 441 7.91 -36.34 3.73
C THR A 441 9.23 -36.83 3.08
N GLY A 442 10.27 -37.06 3.89
CA GLY A 442 11.63 -37.33 3.41
C GLY A 442 12.37 -36.07 2.93
N TYR A 443 11.78 -34.88 3.13
CA TYR A 443 12.42 -33.60 2.82
C TYR A 443 12.29 -32.63 4.00
N VAL A 444 13.36 -32.49 4.76
CA VAL A 444 13.41 -31.72 6.03
C VAL A 444 12.91 -30.27 5.85
N MET A 445 13.25 -29.63 4.73
CA MET A 445 12.81 -28.23 4.49
C MET A 445 11.30 -28.15 4.28
N LEU A 446 10.71 -29.12 3.58
CA LEU A 446 9.25 -29.21 3.42
C LEU A 446 8.58 -29.50 4.76
N ASP A 447 9.13 -30.44 5.56
CA ASP A 447 8.57 -30.78 6.88
C ASP A 447 8.60 -29.57 7.84
N ARG A 448 9.66 -28.75 7.79
CA ARG A 448 9.73 -27.49 8.54
C ARG A 448 8.66 -26.49 8.08
N LEU A 449 8.45 -26.39 6.78
CA LEU A 449 7.44 -25.51 6.22
C LEU A 449 6.02 -25.95 6.59
N LEU A 450 5.70 -27.24 6.45
CA LEU A 450 4.39 -27.77 6.86
C LEU A 450 4.11 -27.55 8.34
N ARG A 451 5.11 -27.73 9.21
CA ARG A 451 5.01 -27.40 10.65
C ARG A 451 4.79 -25.90 10.89
N ARG A 452 5.40 -25.00 10.10
CA ARG A 452 5.14 -23.57 10.18
C ARG A 452 3.69 -23.25 9.79
N LEU A 453 3.21 -23.83 8.68
CA LEU A 453 1.81 -23.66 8.26
C LEU A 453 0.84 -24.22 9.30
N PHE A 454 1.16 -25.34 9.94
CA PHE A 454 0.36 -25.89 11.03
C PHE A 454 0.30 -24.98 12.26
N ARG A 455 1.40 -24.36 12.65
CA ARG A 455 1.43 -23.37 13.74
C ARG A 455 0.60 -22.13 13.43
N ASN A 456 0.50 -21.77 12.17
CA ASN A 456 -0.26 -20.62 11.67
C ASN A 456 -1.72 -20.98 11.36
N LYS A 457 -2.22 -22.11 11.87
CA LYS A 457 -3.55 -22.67 11.63
C LYS A 457 -4.66 -21.64 11.82
N ASP A 458 -4.65 -20.93 12.94
CA ASP A 458 -5.72 -19.99 13.29
C ASP A 458 -5.84 -18.86 12.27
N GLY A 459 -4.71 -18.27 11.86
CA GLY A 459 -4.69 -17.25 10.83
C GLY A 459 -5.07 -17.77 9.43
N LEU A 460 -4.63 -18.97 9.06
CA LEU A 460 -4.97 -19.58 7.76
C LEU A 460 -6.44 -20.04 7.69
N LEU A 461 -7.02 -20.40 8.82
CA LEU A 461 -8.42 -20.86 8.92
C LEU A 461 -9.39 -19.80 9.43
N ARG A 462 -8.95 -18.54 9.61
CA ARG A 462 -9.84 -17.47 10.08
C ARG A 462 -11.09 -17.30 9.21
N VAL A 463 -10.99 -17.61 7.92
CA VAL A 463 -12.13 -17.63 6.98
C VAL A 463 -13.26 -18.58 7.40
N LEU A 464 -12.98 -19.59 8.22
CA LEU A 464 -14.00 -20.52 8.71
C LEU A 464 -14.90 -19.88 9.78
N ASP A 465 -14.37 -18.88 10.50
CA ASP A 465 -15.12 -18.07 11.48
C ASP A 465 -15.67 -16.79 10.85
N ARG A 466 -14.97 -16.27 9.83
CA ARG A 466 -15.26 -15.01 9.14
C ARG A 466 -15.26 -15.22 7.62
N PRO A 467 -16.34 -15.80 7.06
CA PRO A 467 -16.39 -16.17 5.64
C PRO A 467 -16.25 -15.00 4.65
N GLU A 468 -16.51 -13.78 5.09
CA GLU A 468 -16.34 -12.57 4.28
C GLU A 468 -14.87 -12.25 3.98
N ILE A 469 -13.91 -12.74 4.78
CA ILE A 469 -12.48 -12.45 4.60
C ILE A 469 -11.96 -13.09 3.30
N PRO A 470 -11.21 -12.37 2.45
CA PRO A 470 -10.54 -12.97 1.30
C PRO A 470 -9.49 -14.01 1.72
N LEU A 471 -9.34 -15.04 0.89
CA LEU A 471 -8.30 -16.07 1.10
C LEU A 471 -6.90 -15.60 0.68
N ASN A 472 -6.79 -14.44 0.06
CA ASN A 472 -5.54 -13.90 -0.47
C ASN A 472 -5.48 -12.38 -0.40
N THR A 473 -4.28 -11.82 -0.57
CA THR A 473 -3.98 -10.40 -0.57
C THR A 473 -3.78 -9.82 -1.99
N ASN A 474 -4.34 -10.44 -3.03
CA ASN A 474 -4.13 -10.00 -4.42
C ASN A 474 -4.57 -8.55 -4.65
N ALA A 475 -5.62 -8.10 -3.96
CA ALA A 475 -6.08 -6.70 -4.03
C ALA A 475 -5.00 -5.74 -3.53
N SER A 476 -4.35 -6.04 -2.39
CA SER A 476 -3.24 -5.25 -1.84
C SER A 476 -2.02 -5.28 -2.74
N GLU A 477 -1.66 -6.45 -3.30
CA GLU A 477 -0.57 -6.54 -4.29
C GLU A 477 -0.83 -5.62 -5.49
N ASN A 478 -2.07 -5.54 -6.00
CA ASN A 478 -2.44 -4.65 -7.10
C ASN A 478 -2.39 -3.17 -6.70
N ASP A 479 -2.75 -2.84 -5.47
CA ASP A 479 -2.63 -1.48 -4.95
C ASP A 479 -1.15 -1.07 -4.84
N ILE A 480 -0.31 -1.90 -4.23
CA ILE A 480 1.14 -1.69 -4.11
C ILE A 480 1.82 -1.58 -5.47
N ARG A 481 1.40 -2.37 -6.48
CA ARG A 481 1.97 -2.27 -7.84
C ARG A 481 1.86 -0.85 -8.40
N THR A 482 0.79 -0.12 -8.10
CA THR A 482 0.64 1.28 -8.52
C THR A 482 1.74 2.15 -7.94
N LEU A 483 2.04 2.03 -6.65
CA LEU A 483 3.11 2.76 -5.98
C LEU A 483 4.49 2.31 -6.47
N VAL A 484 4.71 1.02 -6.68
CA VAL A 484 5.95 0.48 -7.25
C VAL A 484 6.18 1.00 -8.66
N THR A 485 5.14 1.07 -9.49
CA THR A 485 5.21 1.64 -10.85
C THR A 485 5.59 3.12 -10.76
N LYS A 486 4.92 3.90 -9.89
CA LYS A 486 5.26 5.31 -9.67
C LYS A 486 6.72 5.49 -9.24
N ARG A 487 7.21 4.65 -8.32
CA ARG A 487 8.61 4.66 -7.90
C ARG A 487 9.59 4.33 -9.03
N LYS A 488 9.28 3.36 -9.88
CA LYS A 488 10.11 2.99 -11.03
C LYS A 488 10.18 4.11 -12.07
N ILE A 489 9.10 4.86 -12.26
CA ILE A 489 9.00 5.95 -13.24
C ILE A 489 9.59 7.25 -12.71
N SER A 490 9.31 7.60 -11.44
CA SER A 490 9.61 8.91 -10.85
C SER A 490 10.71 8.89 -9.80
N GLY A 491 11.27 7.72 -9.46
CA GLY A 491 12.25 7.59 -8.37
C GLY A 491 11.63 7.74 -6.98
N GLY A 492 12.39 8.30 -6.05
CA GLY A 492 11.95 8.61 -4.69
C GLY A 492 11.30 9.99 -4.58
N THR A 493 10.84 10.30 -3.37
CA THR A 493 10.39 11.65 -2.99
C THR A 493 11.53 12.40 -2.29
N VAL A 494 11.55 13.73 -2.43
CA VAL A 494 12.60 14.57 -1.84
C VAL A 494 12.12 15.31 -0.58
N SER A 495 10.92 15.91 -0.63
CA SER A 495 10.33 16.65 0.50
C SER A 495 9.21 15.84 1.18
N ASP A 496 8.97 16.11 2.46
CA ASP A 496 7.85 15.50 3.22
C ASP A 496 6.52 15.81 2.55
N LYS A 497 6.29 17.07 2.15
CA LYS A 497 5.09 17.46 1.43
C LYS A 497 4.89 16.65 0.13
N GLY A 498 5.97 16.37 -0.60
CA GLY A 498 5.92 15.54 -1.81
C GLY A 498 5.65 14.07 -1.52
N ARG A 499 6.18 13.53 -0.40
CA ARG A 499 5.90 12.17 0.09
C ARG A 499 4.42 12.04 0.46
N ASP A 500 3.93 12.94 1.28
CA ASP A 500 2.55 12.94 1.76
C ASP A 500 1.56 13.10 0.60
N THR A 501 1.84 14.03 -0.32
CA THR A 501 1.02 14.20 -1.53
C THR A 501 0.95 12.92 -2.35
N ARG A 502 2.08 12.24 -2.55
CA ARG A 502 2.12 10.97 -3.29
C ARG A 502 1.26 9.91 -2.61
N ASP A 503 1.43 9.70 -1.32
CA ASP A 503 0.74 8.65 -0.57
C ASP A 503 -0.78 8.93 -0.53
N ILE A 504 -1.17 10.13 -0.18
CA ILE A 504 -2.58 10.58 -0.12
C ILE A 504 -3.26 10.45 -1.49
N MET A 505 -2.68 11.06 -2.52
CA MET A 505 -3.35 11.12 -3.83
C MET A 505 -3.41 9.77 -4.53
N LEU A 506 -2.40 8.89 -4.37
CA LEU A 506 -2.47 7.52 -4.87
C LEU A 506 -3.53 6.70 -4.10
N GLY A 507 -3.64 6.88 -2.79
CA GLY A 507 -4.67 6.26 -1.97
C GLY A 507 -6.08 6.68 -2.40
N LEU A 508 -6.33 7.98 -2.52
CA LEU A 508 -7.61 8.52 -2.97
C LEU A 508 -7.98 8.10 -4.41
N ALA A 509 -6.99 8.09 -5.33
CA ALA A 509 -7.23 7.62 -6.70
C ALA A 509 -7.63 6.14 -6.73
N LYS A 510 -6.99 5.30 -5.92
CA LYS A 510 -7.35 3.88 -5.78
C LYS A 510 -8.70 3.69 -5.10
N THR A 511 -9.00 4.49 -4.09
CA THR A 511 -10.30 4.48 -3.43
C THR A 511 -11.43 4.86 -4.40
N CYS A 512 -11.25 5.91 -5.21
CA CYS A 512 -12.20 6.24 -6.27
C CYS A 512 -12.44 5.07 -7.22
N MET A 513 -11.36 4.40 -7.68
CA MET A 513 -11.47 3.24 -8.56
C MET A 513 -12.26 2.09 -7.92
N LYS A 514 -12.01 1.76 -6.64
CA LYS A 514 -12.73 0.72 -5.88
C LYS A 514 -14.20 1.06 -5.70
N LEU A 515 -14.52 2.32 -5.50
CA LEU A 515 -15.89 2.85 -5.41
C LEU A 515 -16.54 3.05 -6.79
N LYS A 516 -15.86 2.70 -7.89
CA LYS A 516 -16.32 2.89 -9.27
C LYS A 516 -16.61 4.37 -9.61
N LEU A 517 -15.85 5.27 -9.04
CA LEU A 517 -15.91 6.71 -9.28
C LEU A 517 -14.81 7.15 -10.24
N SER A 518 -15.11 8.14 -11.09
CA SER A 518 -14.11 8.82 -11.89
C SER A 518 -13.21 9.67 -10.98
N PHE A 519 -11.91 9.39 -10.97
CA PHE A 519 -10.96 10.22 -10.23
C PHE A 519 -10.90 11.65 -10.79
N TYR A 520 -11.11 11.82 -12.08
CA TYR A 520 -11.17 13.13 -12.72
C TYR A 520 -12.36 13.96 -12.20
N ASP A 521 -13.55 13.35 -12.09
CA ASP A 521 -14.74 14.02 -11.56
C ASP A 521 -14.62 14.28 -10.06
N TYR A 522 -14.03 13.34 -9.31
CA TYR A 522 -13.68 13.51 -7.91
C TYR A 522 -12.82 14.76 -7.70
N LEU A 523 -11.74 14.92 -8.48
CA LEU A 523 -10.89 16.10 -8.43
C LEU A 523 -11.68 17.37 -8.79
N GLY A 524 -12.53 17.31 -9.80
CA GLY A 524 -13.39 18.43 -10.18
C GLY A 524 -14.27 18.89 -9.03
N SER A 525 -14.97 17.96 -8.37
CA SER A 525 -15.80 18.23 -7.20
C SER A 525 -15.00 18.87 -6.05
N ARG A 526 -13.79 18.41 -5.76
CA ARG A 526 -12.93 18.93 -4.68
C ARG A 526 -12.26 20.27 -5.02
N LEU A 527 -12.08 20.56 -6.29
CA LEU A 527 -11.48 21.82 -6.77
C LEU A 527 -12.52 22.90 -7.04
N GLY A 528 -13.82 22.60 -6.86
CA GLY A 528 -14.92 23.56 -7.09
C GLY A 528 -15.21 23.79 -8.58
N LEU A 529 -14.94 22.80 -9.42
CA LEU A 529 -15.26 22.84 -10.85
C LEU A 529 -16.68 22.34 -11.10
N PRO A 530 -17.32 22.78 -12.19
CA PRO A 530 -18.55 22.15 -12.68
C PRO A 530 -18.28 20.67 -12.99
N SER A 531 -18.69 19.81 -12.09
CA SER A 531 -18.53 18.35 -12.14
C SER A 531 -19.69 17.71 -11.38
N PRO A 532 -20.06 16.47 -11.69
CA PRO A 532 -21.04 15.76 -10.87
C PRO A 532 -20.65 15.84 -9.38
N PRO A 533 -21.57 16.17 -8.47
CA PRO A 533 -21.26 16.25 -7.05
C PRO A 533 -20.90 14.85 -6.52
N ILE A 534 -19.70 14.71 -5.99
CA ILE A 534 -19.24 13.47 -5.36
C ILE A 534 -19.22 13.70 -3.85
N PRO A 535 -19.99 12.94 -3.05
CA PRO A 535 -19.97 13.04 -1.60
C PRO A 535 -18.56 12.76 -1.04
N PRO A 536 -18.29 13.08 0.23
CA PRO A 536 -17.08 12.63 0.90
C PRO A 536 -16.91 11.11 0.78
N LEU A 537 -15.72 10.65 0.34
CA LEU A 537 -15.49 9.23 0.02
C LEU A 537 -15.72 8.32 1.23
N ALA A 538 -15.41 8.81 2.45
CA ALA A 538 -15.66 8.08 3.69
C ALA A 538 -17.14 7.69 3.85
N GLY A 539 -18.08 8.54 3.45
CA GLY A 539 -19.53 8.26 3.49
C GLY A 539 -19.98 7.18 2.49
N LEU A 540 -19.15 6.86 1.49
CA LEU A 540 -19.43 5.84 0.48
C LEU A 540 -18.84 4.47 0.85
N ILE A 541 -17.99 4.42 1.87
CA ILE A 541 -17.45 3.18 2.45
C ILE A 541 -18.53 2.65 3.40
N ARG A 542 -19.35 1.71 2.93
CA ARG A 542 -20.42 1.09 3.73
C ARG A 542 -19.81 0.03 4.65
N PRO A 543 -20.37 -0.17 5.87
CA PRO A 543 -20.04 -1.35 6.66
C PRO A 543 -20.29 -2.61 5.85
N ALA A 544 -19.53 -3.68 6.14
CA ALA A 544 -19.87 -5.01 5.62
C ALA A 544 -21.30 -5.36 6.10
N PRO A 545 -22.13 -6.02 5.29
CA PRO A 545 -23.41 -6.53 5.78
C PRO A 545 -23.13 -7.44 6.99
N SER A 546 -23.78 -7.15 8.09
CA SER A 546 -23.71 -7.90 9.35
C SER A 546 -24.20 -9.33 9.20
#